data_491107e25928cf8f18e3d5293d22ea4e
#
_entry.id   491107e25928cf8f18e3d5293d22ea4e
#
_cell.length_a   1.000
_cell.length_b   1.000
_cell.length_c   1.000
_cell.angle_alpha   90.00
_cell.angle_beta   90.00
_cell.angle_gamma   90.00
#
_symmetry.space_group_name_H-M   'P 1'
#
loop_
_entity.id
_entity.type
_entity.pdbx_description
1 polymer ?
#
loop_
_entity_poly.entity_id
_entity_poly.type
_entity_poly.pdbx_seq_one_letter_code
_entity_poly.pdbx_strand_id
1 'polypeptide(L)'
;VRIDILTVVPELLESPLQHSIVGRAQQQGFLELHVHNIRDYATNKWRRVDDYPFGGEAGMILQIEPIDRVIADLKSQRHYDEVIYTSPDGETFDQGIANQMSLQENLIILCGHYKGIDQRIREHLITREISVGDYVLTGGELPAAIMVDAVVRLLPGVIGDAESALSDTFQDDLLAPPIYTRPADYKGWKVPDVLLSGHAARIEAWKMECALERTKRLRPDLYKKHLGHEK
;
A
#
# COMPACT_ATOMS: atom_id res chain seq x y z
N VAL A 1 -10.23 9.96 -3.20
CA VAL A 1 -10.16 8.52 -3.50
C VAL A 1 -11.12 7.76 -2.61
N ARG A 2 -11.83 6.79 -3.19
CA ARG A 2 -12.60 5.81 -2.43
C ARG A 2 -11.91 4.44 -2.47
N ILE A 3 -11.86 3.77 -1.31
CA ILE A 3 -11.33 2.42 -1.17
C ILE A 3 -12.32 1.56 -0.39
N ASP A 4 -12.77 0.47 -1.01
CA ASP A 4 -13.63 -0.53 -0.41
C ASP A 4 -12.80 -1.81 -0.14
N ILE A 5 -12.62 -2.18 1.13
CA ILE A 5 -11.86 -3.37 1.53
C ILE A 5 -12.83 -4.50 1.85
N LEU A 6 -12.63 -5.65 1.21
CA LEU A 6 -13.41 -6.87 1.43
C LEU A 6 -12.62 -7.83 2.29
N THR A 7 -13.13 -8.20 3.45
CA THR A 7 -12.43 -9.07 4.41
C THR A 7 -13.40 -9.96 5.18
N VAL A 8 -12.90 -11.03 5.77
CA VAL A 8 -13.63 -11.87 6.72
C VAL A 8 -13.35 -11.52 8.19
N VAL A 9 -12.39 -10.62 8.44
CA VAL A 9 -11.94 -10.16 9.76
C VAL A 9 -11.78 -8.64 9.77
N PRO A 10 -12.89 -7.87 9.68
CA PRO A 10 -12.86 -6.41 9.61
C PRO A 10 -12.17 -5.75 10.80
N GLU A 11 -12.20 -6.39 11.97
CA GLU A 11 -11.61 -5.87 13.21
C GLU A 11 -10.07 -5.66 13.10
N LEU A 12 -9.39 -6.41 12.22
CA LEU A 12 -7.94 -6.24 12.00
C LEU A 12 -7.58 -4.91 11.34
N LEU A 13 -8.55 -4.26 10.69
CA LEU A 13 -8.35 -3.00 9.97
C LEU A 13 -8.76 -1.75 10.78
N GLU A 14 -9.47 -1.90 11.88
CA GLU A 14 -9.98 -0.77 12.66
C GLU A 14 -8.87 0.13 13.17
N SER A 15 -7.88 -0.42 13.88
CA SER A 15 -6.81 0.38 14.48
C SER A 15 -5.89 1.04 13.43
N PRO A 16 -5.30 0.33 12.45
CA PRO A 16 -4.34 0.94 11.52
C PRO A 16 -4.97 1.98 10.59
N LEU A 17 -6.26 1.87 10.29
CA LEU A 17 -6.92 2.76 9.33
C LEU A 17 -7.69 3.92 9.95
N GLN A 18 -7.88 3.96 11.28
CA GLN A 18 -8.65 5.02 11.96
C GLN A 18 -7.78 6.10 12.61
N HIS A 19 -6.46 5.96 12.59
CA HIS A 19 -5.55 6.88 13.28
C HIS A 19 -4.56 7.57 12.34
N SER A 20 -3.82 8.55 12.90
CA SER A 20 -2.72 9.26 12.22
C SER A 20 -3.14 9.89 10.88
N ILE A 21 -2.34 9.75 9.85
CA ILE A 21 -2.53 10.34 8.51
C ILE A 21 -3.79 9.80 7.85
N VAL A 22 -4.00 8.47 7.86
CA VAL A 22 -5.15 7.81 7.23
C VAL A 22 -6.46 8.26 7.90
N GLY A 23 -6.52 8.30 9.24
CA GLY A 23 -7.69 8.79 9.97
C GLY A 23 -8.00 10.25 9.69
N ARG A 24 -6.97 11.12 9.60
CA ARG A 24 -7.16 12.53 9.23
C ARG A 24 -7.64 12.70 7.79
N ALA A 25 -7.11 11.92 6.85
CA ALA A 25 -7.54 11.95 5.45
C ALA A 25 -9.03 11.62 5.30
N GLN A 26 -9.54 10.65 6.08
CA GLN A 26 -10.97 10.34 6.13
C GLN A 26 -11.78 11.50 6.71
N GLN A 27 -11.36 12.07 7.84
CA GLN A 27 -12.05 13.20 8.49
C GLN A 27 -12.12 14.45 7.60
N GLN A 28 -11.10 14.66 6.76
CA GLN A 28 -10.99 15.80 5.85
C GLN A 28 -11.63 15.53 4.47
N GLY A 29 -12.13 14.32 4.23
CA GLY A 29 -12.81 13.96 2.99
C GLY A 29 -11.89 13.66 1.80
N PHE A 30 -10.56 13.50 2.03
CA PHE A 30 -9.62 13.08 0.99
C PHE A 30 -9.73 11.59 0.70
N LEU A 31 -10.11 10.80 1.69
CA LEU A 31 -10.30 9.35 1.61
C LEU A 31 -11.72 8.97 2.07
N GLU A 32 -12.46 8.28 1.21
CA GLU A 32 -13.67 7.54 1.57
C GLU A 32 -13.31 6.06 1.71
N LEU A 33 -13.25 5.57 2.95
CA LEU A 33 -12.81 4.20 3.24
C LEU A 33 -13.96 3.39 3.83
N HIS A 34 -14.25 2.23 3.23
CA HIS A 34 -15.26 1.29 3.68
C HIS A 34 -14.66 -0.10 3.84
N VAL A 35 -14.97 -0.74 4.96
CA VAL A 35 -14.58 -2.14 5.22
C VAL A 35 -15.85 -3.00 5.24
N HIS A 36 -15.90 -3.95 4.31
CA HIS A 36 -17.05 -4.83 4.12
C HIS A 36 -16.73 -6.23 4.67
N ASN A 37 -17.60 -6.74 5.52
CA ASN A 37 -17.50 -8.12 5.97
C ASN A 37 -18.12 -9.04 4.91
N ILE A 38 -17.30 -9.87 4.26
CA ILE A 38 -17.75 -10.82 3.23
C ILE A 38 -18.84 -11.76 3.78
N ARG A 39 -18.86 -12.02 5.09
CA ARG A 39 -19.88 -12.87 5.73
C ARG A 39 -21.28 -12.30 5.62
N ASP A 40 -21.44 -10.98 5.41
CA ASP A 40 -22.76 -10.35 5.26
C ASP A 40 -23.41 -10.71 3.92
N TYR A 41 -22.62 -11.17 2.96
CA TYR A 41 -23.06 -11.61 1.64
C TYR A 41 -23.26 -13.13 1.51
N ALA A 42 -23.04 -13.88 2.60
CA ALA A 42 -23.32 -15.33 2.64
C ALA A 42 -24.83 -15.57 2.73
N THR A 43 -25.34 -16.53 1.97
CA THR A 43 -26.78 -16.90 1.96
C THR A 43 -27.12 -18.03 2.90
N ASN A 44 -26.13 -18.76 3.38
CA ASN A 44 -26.36 -19.86 4.30
C ASN A 44 -26.61 -19.36 5.73
N LYS A 45 -27.36 -20.13 6.51
CA LYS A 45 -27.75 -19.81 7.90
C LYS A 45 -26.58 -19.49 8.83
N TRP A 46 -25.41 -20.06 8.54
CA TRP A 46 -24.22 -19.94 9.39
C TRP A 46 -23.28 -18.81 8.94
N ARG A 47 -23.63 -18.06 7.91
CA ARG A 47 -22.81 -16.99 7.29
C ARG A 47 -21.40 -17.51 6.93
N ARG A 48 -21.33 -18.79 6.50
CA ARG A 48 -20.10 -19.44 6.09
C ARG A 48 -19.70 -18.92 4.71
N VAL A 49 -18.43 -18.59 4.55
CA VAL A 49 -17.83 -18.00 3.34
C VAL A 49 -16.65 -18.83 2.82
N ASP A 50 -16.36 -19.96 3.45
CA ASP A 50 -15.25 -20.83 3.19
C ASP A 50 -15.72 -22.29 3.05
N ASP A 51 -15.00 -23.09 2.25
CA ASP A 51 -15.27 -24.52 2.07
C ASP A 51 -13.98 -25.28 1.70
N TYR A 52 -14.05 -26.61 1.71
CA TYR A 52 -12.95 -27.47 1.29
C TYR A 52 -12.70 -27.33 -0.21
N PRO A 53 -11.43 -27.29 -0.65
CA PRO A 53 -11.12 -27.26 -2.08
C PRO A 53 -11.47 -28.60 -2.75
N PHE A 54 -11.88 -28.54 -3.99
CA PHE A 54 -11.95 -29.73 -4.83
C PHE A 54 -10.55 -30.34 -5.01
N GLY A 55 -10.46 -31.65 -5.11
CA GLY A 55 -9.18 -32.36 -5.23
C GLY A 55 -8.63 -32.88 -3.91
N GLY A 56 -9.28 -32.61 -2.77
CA GLY A 56 -8.96 -33.24 -1.48
C GLY A 56 -7.76 -32.67 -0.75
N GLU A 57 -7.29 -31.46 -1.10
CA GLU A 57 -6.24 -30.78 -0.36
C GLU A 57 -6.69 -30.36 1.04
N ALA A 58 -5.75 -30.34 2.00
CA ALA A 58 -6.02 -29.90 3.35
C ALA A 58 -6.19 -28.37 3.41
N GLY A 59 -7.10 -27.91 4.28
CA GLY A 59 -7.40 -26.48 4.49
C GLY A 59 -8.70 -26.06 3.82
N MET A 60 -9.05 -24.80 4.03
CA MET A 60 -10.27 -24.16 3.51
C MET A 60 -9.88 -23.06 2.53
N ILE A 61 -10.76 -22.72 1.59
CA ILE A 61 -10.62 -21.58 0.68
C ILE A 61 -11.88 -20.72 0.74
N LEU A 62 -11.75 -19.44 0.42
CA LEU A 62 -12.91 -18.55 0.31
C LEU A 62 -13.75 -18.93 -0.92
N GLN A 63 -15.06 -19.03 -0.69
CA GLN A 63 -16.05 -19.36 -1.70
C GLN A 63 -16.27 -18.19 -2.68
N ILE A 64 -16.55 -18.51 -3.94
CA ILE A 64 -16.82 -17.52 -4.99
C ILE A 64 -18.11 -16.72 -4.75
N GLU A 65 -19.21 -17.35 -4.36
CA GLU A 65 -20.52 -16.68 -4.30
C GLU A 65 -20.59 -15.45 -3.40
N PRO A 66 -20.10 -15.44 -2.13
CA PRO A 66 -20.14 -14.27 -1.30
C PRO A 66 -19.28 -13.12 -1.87
N ILE A 67 -18.14 -13.46 -2.45
CA ILE A 67 -17.21 -12.46 -3.04
C ILE A 67 -17.80 -11.87 -4.30
N ASP A 68 -18.36 -12.68 -5.19
CA ASP A 68 -19.04 -12.17 -6.40
C ASP A 68 -20.18 -11.23 -6.04
N ARG A 69 -21.00 -11.58 -5.04
CA ARG A 69 -22.10 -10.73 -4.59
C ARG A 69 -21.66 -9.38 -4.07
N VAL A 70 -20.66 -9.32 -3.21
CA VAL A 70 -20.18 -8.03 -2.69
C VAL A 70 -19.57 -7.18 -3.79
N ILE A 71 -18.79 -7.77 -4.70
CA ILE A 71 -18.21 -7.03 -5.84
C ILE A 71 -19.30 -6.56 -6.80
N ALA A 72 -20.29 -7.39 -7.12
CA ALA A 72 -21.42 -7.03 -7.97
C ALA A 72 -22.26 -5.91 -7.35
N ASP A 73 -22.54 -5.98 -6.05
CA ASP A 73 -23.26 -4.94 -5.33
C ASP A 73 -22.54 -3.59 -5.42
N LEU A 74 -21.25 -3.56 -5.12
CA LEU A 74 -20.42 -2.36 -5.21
C LEU A 74 -20.35 -1.81 -6.64
N LYS A 75 -20.11 -2.66 -7.64
CA LYS A 75 -20.09 -2.27 -9.06
C LYS A 75 -21.44 -1.81 -9.60
N SER A 76 -22.53 -2.21 -8.98
CA SER A 76 -23.86 -1.71 -9.35
C SER A 76 -24.08 -0.23 -8.97
N GLN A 77 -23.33 0.26 -8.00
CA GLN A 77 -23.47 1.62 -7.45
C GLN A 77 -22.51 2.62 -8.11
N ARG A 78 -21.33 2.15 -8.59
CA ARG A 78 -20.30 2.98 -9.22
C ARG A 78 -19.32 2.18 -10.06
N HIS A 79 -18.58 2.89 -10.89
CA HIS A 79 -17.42 2.32 -11.58
C HIS A 79 -16.25 2.16 -10.59
N TYR A 80 -15.51 1.06 -10.71
CA TYR A 80 -14.25 0.82 -10.00
C TYR A 80 -13.11 0.67 -11.01
N ASP A 81 -12.01 1.39 -10.77
CA ASP A 81 -10.84 1.38 -11.64
C ASP A 81 -10.12 0.04 -11.57
N GLU A 82 -9.96 -0.49 -10.35
CA GLU A 82 -9.34 -1.79 -10.11
C GLU A 82 -10.06 -2.60 -9.02
N VAL A 83 -10.01 -3.92 -9.16
CA VAL A 83 -10.32 -4.90 -8.12
C VAL A 83 -9.03 -5.66 -7.82
N ILE A 84 -8.43 -5.35 -6.70
CA ILE A 84 -7.10 -5.82 -6.29
C ILE A 84 -7.24 -6.97 -5.31
N TYR A 85 -6.51 -8.05 -5.54
CA TYR A 85 -6.38 -9.15 -4.59
C TYR A 85 -5.02 -9.13 -3.93
N THR A 86 -4.99 -9.12 -2.59
CA THR A 86 -3.75 -9.23 -1.81
C THR A 86 -3.32 -10.69 -1.74
N SER A 87 -2.26 -11.03 -2.45
CA SER A 87 -1.76 -12.39 -2.64
C SER A 87 -0.24 -12.43 -2.57
N PRO A 88 0.39 -13.47 -1.97
CA PRO A 88 1.84 -13.64 -2.06
C PRO A 88 2.33 -13.88 -3.50
N ASP A 89 1.45 -14.35 -4.40
CA ASP A 89 1.78 -14.65 -5.80
C ASP A 89 1.74 -13.41 -6.71
N GLY A 90 1.22 -12.27 -6.20
CA GLY A 90 1.03 -11.04 -6.97
C GLY A 90 2.34 -10.32 -7.31
N GLU A 91 2.24 -9.30 -8.16
CA GLU A 91 3.36 -8.39 -8.38
C GLU A 91 3.77 -7.68 -7.09
N THR A 92 5.07 -7.44 -6.93
CA THR A 92 5.58 -6.82 -5.70
C THR A 92 5.18 -5.35 -5.64
N PHE A 93 4.46 -4.97 -4.59
CA PHE A 93 4.07 -3.59 -4.31
C PHE A 93 5.30 -2.69 -4.10
N ASP A 94 5.36 -1.61 -4.86
CA ASP A 94 6.40 -0.60 -4.76
C ASP A 94 5.83 0.82 -4.80
N GLN A 95 6.69 1.84 -4.72
CA GLN A 95 6.28 3.23 -4.77
C GLN A 95 5.64 3.61 -6.11
N GLY A 96 6.07 3.00 -7.22
CA GLY A 96 5.50 3.23 -8.55
C GLY A 96 4.04 2.77 -8.62
N ILE A 97 3.73 1.61 -8.05
CA ILE A 97 2.36 1.10 -7.95
C ILE A 97 1.52 1.99 -7.02
N ALA A 98 2.06 2.41 -5.87
CA ALA A 98 1.36 3.33 -4.97
C ALA A 98 1.02 4.66 -5.66
N ASN A 99 1.95 5.21 -6.45
CA ASN A 99 1.73 6.42 -7.24
C ASN A 99 0.60 6.22 -8.28
N GLN A 100 0.58 5.10 -9.00
CA GLN A 100 -0.49 4.78 -9.95
C GLN A 100 -1.85 4.68 -9.26
N MET A 101 -1.93 3.96 -8.15
CA MET A 101 -3.16 3.78 -7.39
C MET A 101 -3.68 5.10 -6.79
N SER A 102 -2.79 6.04 -6.42
CA SER A 102 -3.19 7.34 -5.88
C SER A 102 -3.88 8.25 -6.89
N LEU A 103 -3.77 7.96 -8.19
CA LEU A 103 -4.43 8.68 -9.29
C LEU A 103 -5.80 8.08 -9.64
N GLN A 104 -6.15 6.94 -9.07
CA GLN A 104 -7.43 6.27 -9.32
C GLN A 104 -8.52 6.81 -8.38
N GLU A 105 -9.78 6.74 -8.81
CA GLU A 105 -10.91 7.28 -8.05
C GLU A 105 -11.52 6.25 -7.09
N ASN A 106 -11.72 5.02 -7.55
CA ASN A 106 -12.43 3.98 -6.82
C ASN A 106 -11.70 2.63 -6.91
N LEU A 107 -11.32 2.07 -5.77
CA LEU A 107 -10.61 0.81 -5.65
C LEU A 107 -11.39 -0.19 -4.80
N ILE A 108 -11.38 -1.46 -5.19
CA ILE A 108 -11.74 -2.58 -4.33
C ILE A 108 -10.46 -3.33 -3.97
N ILE A 109 -10.26 -3.64 -2.69
CA ILE A 109 -9.17 -4.49 -2.21
C ILE A 109 -9.76 -5.73 -1.54
N LEU A 110 -9.59 -6.90 -2.15
CA LEU A 110 -9.97 -8.18 -1.59
C LEU A 110 -8.83 -8.75 -0.74
N CYS A 111 -9.07 -8.93 0.54
CA CYS A 111 -8.14 -9.58 1.47
C CYS A 111 -8.26 -11.10 1.35
N GLY A 112 -7.15 -11.77 1.01
CA GLY A 112 -7.06 -13.22 1.10
C GLY A 112 -7.10 -13.71 2.54
N HIS A 113 -7.65 -14.89 2.74
CA HIS A 113 -7.66 -15.57 4.04
C HIS A 113 -7.63 -17.09 3.85
N TYR A 114 -7.41 -17.85 4.93
CA TYR A 114 -7.29 -19.32 4.88
C TYR A 114 -6.12 -19.78 3.98
N LYS A 115 -6.37 -20.80 3.12
CA LYS A 115 -5.39 -21.28 2.14
C LYS A 115 -5.40 -20.46 0.83
N GLY A 116 -6.40 -19.60 0.66
CA GLY A 116 -6.58 -18.78 -0.52
C GLY A 116 -8.05 -18.57 -0.88
N ILE A 117 -8.30 -18.25 -2.12
CA ILE A 117 -9.62 -18.00 -2.70
C ILE A 117 -9.89 -18.95 -3.87
N ASP A 118 -11.16 -19.15 -4.22
CA ASP A 118 -11.54 -19.90 -5.43
C ASP A 118 -10.89 -19.28 -6.67
N GLN A 119 -10.28 -20.12 -7.51
CA GLN A 119 -9.52 -19.68 -8.70
C GLN A 119 -10.39 -18.86 -9.68
N ARG A 120 -11.68 -19.14 -9.77
CA ARG A 120 -12.61 -18.38 -10.62
C ARG A 120 -12.76 -16.92 -10.21
N ILE A 121 -12.52 -16.58 -8.93
CA ILE A 121 -12.47 -15.19 -8.46
C ILE A 121 -11.27 -14.49 -9.09
N ARG A 122 -10.09 -15.13 -9.07
CA ARG A 122 -8.87 -14.56 -9.67
C ARG A 122 -9.03 -14.35 -11.17
N GLU A 123 -9.66 -15.30 -11.87
CA GLU A 123 -9.82 -15.29 -13.33
C GLU A 123 -10.87 -14.30 -13.85
N HIS A 124 -11.94 -14.05 -13.07
CA HIS A 124 -13.10 -13.33 -13.57
C HIS A 124 -13.42 -12.03 -12.83
N LEU A 125 -12.99 -11.87 -11.59
CA LEU A 125 -13.39 -10.74 -10.75
C LEU A 125 -12.23 -9.82 -10.41
N ILE A 126 -11.00 -10.34 -10.37
CA ILE A 126 -9.78 -9.59 -10.03
C ILE A 126 -9.17 -8.97 -11.29
N THR A 127 -8.75 -7.71 -11.18
CA THR A 127 -8.03 -7.02 -12.26
C THR A 127 -6.53 -7.00 -12.01
N ARG A 128 -6.11 -7.09 -10.72
CA ARG A 128 -4.70 -7.02 -10.32
C ARG A 128 -4.45 -7.81 -9.05
N GLU A 129 -3.31 -8.50 -8.98
CA GLU A 129 -2.86 -9.20 -7.79
C GLU A 129 -1.59 -8.54 -7.27
N ILE A 130 -1.55 -8.21 -5.97
CA ILE A 130 -0.44 -7.47 -5.36
C ILE A 130 0.08 -8.22 -4.15
N SER A 131 1.42 -8.37 -4.10
CA SER A 131 2.18 -8.90 -2.97
C SER A 131 2.96 -7.78 -2.26
N VAL A 132 3.00 -7.79 -0.94
CA VAL A 132 3.85 -6.88 -0.15
C VAL A 132 5.25 -7.43 0.13
N GLY A 133 5.61 -8.57 -0.45
CA GLY A 133 6.93 -9.20 -0.33
C GLY A 133 6.87 -10.72 -0.38
N ASP A 134 8.02 -11.35 -0.54
CA ASP A 134 8.20 -12.80 -0.68
C ASP A 134 8.11 -13.52 0.67
N TYR A 135 6.96 -13.42 1.32
CA TYR A 135 6.64 -14.11 2.57
C TYR A 135 5.13 -14.31 2.70
N VAL A 136 4.73 -15.32 3.48
CA VAL A 136 3.33 -15.66 3.68
C VAL A 136 2.83 -15.09 5.01
N LEU A 137 1.70 -14.39 4.96
CA LEU A 137 0.96 -13.89 6.11
C LEU A 137 -0.30 -14.74 6.37
N THR A 138 -0.91 -14.55 7.53
CA THR A 138 -2.16 -15.26 7.90
C THR A 138 -3.39 -14.76 7.15
N GLY A 139 -3.34 -13.52 6.59
CA GLY A 139 -4.42 -12.90 5.83
C GLY A 139 -3.95 -11.68 5.06
N GLY A 140 -4.80 -11.16 4.20
CA GLY A 140 -4.54 -10.02 3.33
C GLY A 140 -4.83 -8.65 3.95
N GLU A 141 -5.31 -8.59 5.19
CA GLU A 141 -5.73 -7.36 5.86
C GLU A 141 -4.55 -6.42 6.13
N LEU A 142 -3.43 -6.94 6.65
CA LEU A 142 -2.22 -6.14 6.87
C LEU A 142 -1.61 -5.65 5.55
N PRO A 143 -1.46 -6.47 4.49
CA PRO A 143 -1.13 -5.98 3.15
C PRO A 143 -2.05 -4.87 2.67
N ALA A 144 -3.36 -5.01 2.80
CA ALA A 144 -4.33 -3.97 2.43
C ALA A 144 -4.09 -2.67 3.20
N ALA A 145 -3.82 -2.74 4.51
CA ALA A 145 -3.52 -1.58 5.34
C ALA A 145 -2.21 -0.88 4.89
N ILE A 146 -1.16 -1.65 4.54
CA ILE A 146 0.10 -1.11 3.99
C ILE A 146 -0.16 -0.36 2.68
N MET A 147 -0.94 -0.94 1.77
CA MET A 147 -1.28 -0.33 0.50
C MET A 147 -2.08 0.96 0.69
N VAL A 148 -3.11 0.94 1.56
CA VAL A 148 -3.92 2.13 1.89
C VAL A 148 -3.04 3.25 2.45
N ASP A 149 -2.16 2.95 3.40
CA ASP A 149 -1.27 3.96 3.99
C ASP A 149 -0.33 4.57 2.94
N ALA A 150 0.30 3.73 2.10
CA ALA A 150 1.20 4.17 1.05
C ALA A 150 0.50 5.03 -0.02
N VAL A 151 -0.74 4.71 -0.39
CA VAL A 151 -1.54 5.45 -1.38
C VAL A 151 -2.07 6.76 -0.81
N VAL A 152 -2.65 6.71 0.39
CA VAL A 152 -3.35 7.87 0.99
C VAL A 152 -2.41 9.03 1.27
N ARG A 153 -1.16 8.76 1.68
CA ARG A 153 -0.17 9.82 1.91
C ARG A 153 0.23 10.58 0.64
N LEU A 154 -0.03 10.04 -0.55
CA LEU A 154 0.25 10.66 -1.85
C LEU A 154 -0.89 11.57 -2.33
N LEU A 155 -2.07 11.49 -1.70
CA LEU A 155 -3.21 12.32 -2.10
C LEU A 155 -2.93 13.80 -1.79
N PRO A 156 -3.22 14.71 -2.74
CA PRO A 156 -3.02 16.14 -2.54
C PRO A 156 -3.73 16.65 -1.28
N GLY A 157 -3.01 17.35 -0.41
CA GLY A 157 -3.55 17.93 0.81
C GLY A 157 -3.56 17.01 2.04
N VAL A 158 -3.24 15.72 1.91
CA VAL A 158 -3.17 14.77 3.04
C VAL A 158 -1.92 14.99 3.89
N ILE A 159 -0.78 15.18 3.25
CA ILE A 159 0.45 15.62 3.91
C ILE A 159 0.57 17.13 3.69
N GLY A 160 0.77 17.89 4.78
CA GLY A 160 0.73 19.35 4.76
C GLY A 160 1.83 20.05 3.94
N ASP A 161 2.87 19.32 3.55
CA ASP A 161 3.96 19.79 2.71
C ASP A 161 4.10 18.85 1.50
N ALA A 162 3.63 19.34 0.34
CA ALA A 162 3.70 18.57 -0.91
C ALA A 162 5.15 18.27 -1.33
N GLU A 163 6.12 19.15 -0.99
CA GLU A 163 7.54 18.91 -1.26
C GLU A 163 8.09 17.75 -0.41
N SER A 164 7.52 17.51 0.77
CA SER A 164 7.91 16.39 1.62
C SER A 164 7.62 15.04 0.96
N ALA A 165 6.47 14.91 0.30
CA ALA A 165 6.12 13.66 -0.40
C ALA A 165 6.99 13.43 -1.65
N LEU A 166 7.37 14.50 -2.34
CA LEU A 166 8.23 14.42 -3.53
C LEU A 166 9.71 14.18 -3.21
N SER A 167 10.15 14.52 -2.00
CA SER A 167 11.54 14.29 -1.52
C SER A 167 11.73 12.97 -0.78
N ASP A 168 10.70 12.15 -0.69
CA ASP A 168 10.76 10.85 -0.02
C ASP A 168 11.58 9.83 -0.82
N THR A 169 12.04 8.80 -0.12
CA THR A 169 12.71 7.64 -0.70
C THR A 169 11.89 7.02 -1.83
N PHE A 170 12.55 6.60 -2.90
CA PHE A 170 12.01 5.90 -4.09
C PHE A 170 11.27 6.77 -5.13
N GLN A 171 11.19 8.08 -4.98
CA GLN A 171 10.53 8.91 -6.01
C GLN A 171 11.33 8.93 -7.33
N ASP A 172 12.66 9.03 -7.26
CA ASP A 172 13.56 9.04 -8.44
C ASP A 172 14.49 7.81 -8.44
N ASP A 173 14.01 6.67 -7.96
CA ASP A 173 14.81 5.46 -7.75
C ASP A 173 16.01 5.67 -6.80
N LEU A 174 15.99 6.73 -5.99
CA LEU A 174 17.02 7.03 -4.99
C LEU A 174 16.50 6.83 -3.57
N LEU A 175 17.42 6.49 -2.67
CA LEU A 175 17.18 6.57 -1.24
C LEU A 175 17.35 8.01 -0.76
N ALA A 176 16.48 8.45 0.15
CA ALA A 176 16.59 9.76 0.75
C ALA A 176 17.96 10.01 1.41
N PRO A 177 18.49 11.25 1.37
CA PRO A 177 19.70 11.61 2.07
C PRO A 177 19.54 11.49 3.60
N PRO A 178 20.65 11.47 4.36
CA PRO A 178 20.57 11.46 5.82
C PRO A 178 19.96 12.76 6.35
N ILE A 179 19.10 12.62 7.36
CA ILE A 179 18.37 13.72 7.99
C ILE A 179 18.89 13.93 9.40
N TYR A 180 19.04 15.18 9.82
CA TYR A 180 19.50 15.56 11.14
C TYR A 180 18.52 16.52 11.80
N THR A 181 18.43 16.46 13.15
CA THR A 181 17.64 17.38 13.96
C THR A 181 18.48 17.95 15.10
N ARG A 182 17.93 18.85 15.88
CA ARG A 182 18.56 19.44 17.06
C ARG A 182 18.76 18.43 18.19
N PRO A 183 19.84 18.55 18.98
CA PRO A 183 20.89 19.58 18.92
C PRO A 183 21.93 19.31 17.82
N ALA A 184 22.68 20.34 17.38
CA ALA A 184 23.72 20.25 16.37
C ALA A 184 24.93 19.39 16.78
N ASP A 185 25.18 19.27 18.09
CA ASP A 185 26.17 18.36 18.68
C ASP A 185 25.51 17.58 19.81
N TYR A 186 25.53 16.27 19.70
CA TYR A 186 25.07 15.36 20.75
C TYR A 186 26.16 14.36 21.09
N LYS A 187 26.81 14.54 22.25
CA LYS A 187 27.91 13.68 22.74
C LYS A 187 29.10 13.57 21.76
N GLY A 188 29.40 14.63 20.99
CA GLY A 188 30.44 14.67 19.99
C GLY A 188 29.99 14.17 18.59
N TRP A 189 28.75 13.71 18.45
CA TRP A 189 28.14 13.38 17.16
C TRP A 189 27.54 14.63 16.55
N LYS A 190 28.21 15.17 15.54
CA LYS A 190 27.89 16.48 14.97
C LYS A 190 27.05 16.38 13.72
N VAL A 191 26.15 17.35 13.54
CA VAL A 191 25.50 17.62 12.26
C VAL A 191 26.55 18.13 11.29
N PRO A 192 26.58 17.68 10.02
CA PRO A 192 27.50 18.19 8.97
C PRO A 192 27.41 19.71 8.83
N ASP A 193 28.55 20.39 8.79
CA ASP A 193 28.64 21.86 8.73
C ASP A 193 27.90 22.46 7.52
N VAL A 194 27.86 21.74 6.40
CA VAL A 194 27.12 22.15 5.19
C VAL A 194 25.65 22.41 5.48
N LEU A 195 25.01 21.60 6.33
CA LEU A 195 23.60 21.74 6.74
C LEU A 195 23.36 22.94 7.64
N LEU A 196 24.40 23.43 8.32
CA LEU A 196 24.37 24.58 9.20
C LEU A 196 24.74 25.90 8.47
N SER A 197 25.21 25.81 7.22
CA SER A 197 25.75 26.95 6.46
C SER A 197 24.71 27.95 5.96
N GLY A 198 23.44 27.57 5.87
CA GLY A 198 22.38 28.38 5.27
C GLY A 198 22.45 28.52 3.73
N HIS A 199 23.43 27.89 3.07
CA HIS A 199 23.61 27.95 1.61
C HIS A 199 22.77 26.86 0.90
N ALA A 200 21.55 27.20 0.48
CA ALA A 200 20.60 26.24 -0.13
C ALA A 200 21.23 25.39 -1.24
N ALA A 201 21.93 26.00 -2.21
CA ALA A 201 22.53 25.26 -3.33
C ALA A 201 23.59 24.22 -2.87
N ARG A 202 24.41 24.55 -1.84
CA ARG A 202 25.41 23.61 -1.28
C ARG A 202 24.72 22.50 -0.50
N ILE A 203 23.65 22.81 0.20
CA ILE A 203 22.85 21.82 0.95
C ILE A 203 22.22 20.83 -0.02
N GLU A 204 21.61 21.29 -1.10
CA GLU A 204 21.00 20.41 -2.10
C GLU A 204 22.05 19.53 -2.83
N ALA A 205 23.18 20.10 -3.23
CA ALA A 205 24.27 19.33 -3.83
C ALA A 205 24.77 18.22 -2.87
N TRP A 206 24.95 18.53 -1.59
CA TRP A 206 25.36 17.57 -0.57
C TRP A 206 24.31 16.47 -0.35
N LYS A 207 23.00 16.84 -0.32
CA LYS A 207 21.91 15.88 -0.19
C LYS A 207 21.90 14.89 -1.37
N MET A 208 22.04 15.42 -2.60
CA MET A 208 22.07 14.57 -3.80
C MET A 208 23.26 13.61 -3.77
N GLU A 209 24.46 14.09 -3.44
CA GLU A 209 25.66 13.25 -3.31
C GLU A 209 25.45 12.13 -2.28
N CYS A 210 24.93 12.46 -1.10
CA CYS A 210 24.60 11.48 -0.06
C CYS A 210 23.53 10.48 -0.52
N ALA A 211 22.50 10.92 -1.24
CA ALA A 211 21.46 10.04 -1.77
C ALA A 211 22.05 9.03 -2.77
N LEU A 212 22.87 9.50 -3.72
CA LEU A 212 23.54 8.65 -4.70
C LEU A 212 24.46 7.62 -4.05
N GLU A 213 25.36 8.05 -3.15
CA GLU A 213 26.27 7.14 -2.45
C GLU A 213 25.52 6.10 -1.60
N ARG A 214 24.50 6.55 -0.89
CA ARG A 214 23.66 5.68 -0.05
C ARG A 214 22.92 4.65 -0.90
N THR A 215 22.33 5.07 -2.02
CA THR A 215 21.62 4.20 -2.96
C THR A 215 22.57 3.19 -3.57
N LYS A 216 23.72 3.63 -4.06
CA LYS A 216 24.77 2.75 -4.63
C LYS A 216 25.19 1.66 -3.65
N ARG A 217 25.32 2.00 -2.36
CA ARG A 217 25.75 1.06 -1.31
C ARG A 217 24.67 0.10 -0.87
N LEU A 218 23.44 0.61 -0.62
CA LEU A 218 22.37 -0.15 0.04
C LEU A 218 21.38 -0.79 -0.95
N ARG A 219 21.19 -0.16 -2.11
CA ARG A 219 20.25 -0.58 -3.14
C ARG A 219 20.89 -0.44 -4.54
N PRO A 220 21.91 -1.24 -4.85
CA PRO A 220 22.60 -1.18 -6.15
C PRO A 220 21.67 -1.47 -7.34
N ASP A 221 20.55 -2.16 -7.12
CA ASP A 221 19.48 -2.38 -8.07
C ASP A 221 18.81 -1.05 -8.48
N LEU A 222 18.38 -0.24 -7.51
CA LEU A 222 17.81 1.08 -7.74
C LEU A 222 18.81 2.05 -8.37
N TYR A 223 20.07 2.02 -7.92
CA TYR A 223 21.11 2.86 -8.50
C TYR A 223 21.31 2.61 -9.99
N LYS A 224 21.28 1.33 -10.42
CA LYS A 224 21.33 0.98 -11.84
C LYS A 224 20.12 1.48 -12.61
N LYS A 225 18.91 1.42 -12.01
CA LYS A 225 17.68 1.90 -12.60
C LYS A 225 17.71 3.42 -12.78
N HIS A 226 18.14 4.17 -11.77
CA HIS A 226 18.35 5.62 -11.81
C HIS A 226 19.27 6.03 -12.97
N LEU A 227 20.45 5.40 -13.11
CA LEU A 227 21.37 5.66 -14.23
C LEU A 227 20.80 5.30 -15.62
N GLY A 228 19.80 4.44 -15.68
CA GLY A 228 19.10 4.08 -16.91
C GLY A 228 18.11 5.17 -17.38
N HIS A 229 17.60 5.98 -16.48
CA HIS A 229 16.69 7.10 -16.77
C HIS A 229 17.43 8.37 -17.23
N GLU A 230 18.73 8.50 -16.93
CA GLU A 230 19.57 9.63 -17.38
C GLU A 230 20.06 9.51 -18.85
N LYS A 231 19.66 8.45 -19.57
CA LYS A 231 19.99 8.26 -21.00
C LYS A 231 18.75 8.48 -21.87
#